data_18a5efdd0813dddaefe8cd77c462acb7
#
_entry.id   18a5efdd0813dddaefe8cd77c462acb7
#
_cell.length_a   1.000
_cell.length_b   1.000
_cell.length_c   1.000
_cell.angle_alpha   90.00
_cell.angle_beta   90.00
_cell.angle_gamma   90.00
#
_symmetry.space_group_name_H-M   'P 1'
#
loop_
_entity.id
_entity.type
_entity.pdbx_description
1 polymer ?
#
loop_
_entity_poly.entity_id
_entity_poly.type
_entity_poly.pdbx_seq_one_letter_code
_entity_poly.pdbx_strand_id
1 'polypeptide(L)' 'MSERNETVLLNDISEAIQNIFEFTKGFSFEQYCADIKTRHAVEHNFMIIGEAVARLPESFKLQHKNIN' A
#
# COMPACT_ATOMS: atom_id res chain seq x y z
N MET A 1 -2.43 -11.14 -19.83
CA MET A 1 -1.63 -10.06 -19.26
C MET A 1 -0.48 -10.62 -18.45
N SER A 2 0.68 -10.06 -18.66
CA SER A 2 1.85 -10.59 -17.96
C SER A 2 1.81 -10.20 -16.48
N GLU A 3 2.44 -11.04 -15.69
CA GLU A 3 2.56 -10.78 -14.28
C GLU A 3 3.56 -9.66 -14.03
N ARG A 4 3.33 -8.91 -12.98
CA ARG A 4 4.28 -7.91 -12.55
C ARG A 4 5.41 -8.61 -11.80
N ASN A 5 6.64 -8.18 -12.04
CA ASN A 5 7.76 -8.75 -11.33
C ASN A 5 7.87 -8.13 -9.93
N GLU A 6 8.77 -8.69 -9.12
CA GLU A 6 8.92 -8.24 -7.73
C GLU A 6 9.23 -6.76 -7.61
N THR A 7 10.09 -6.26 -8.50
CA THR A 7 10.49 -4.86 -8.45
C THR A 7 9.29 -3.95 -8.66
N VAL A 8 8.45 -4.28 -9.64
CA VAL A 8 7.27 -3.48 -9.93
C VAL A 8 6.28 -3.53 -8.77
N LEU A 9 6.08 -4.72 -8.20
CA LEU A 9 5.16 -4.87 -7.07
C LEU A 9 5.64 -4.09 -5.86
N LEU A 10 6.94 -4.13 -5.57
CA LEU A 10 7.49 -3.38 -4.46
C LEU A 10 7.40 -1.89 -4.69
N ASN A 11 7.56 -1.46 -5.94
CA ASN A 11 7.38 -0.05 -6.28
C ASN A 11 5.94 0.38 -6.09
N ASP A 12 4.98 -0.48 -6.45
CA ASP A 12 3.57 -0.17 -6.25
C ASP A 12 3.26 0.01 -4.77
N ILE A 13 3.83 -0.86 -3.93
CA ILE A 13 3.64 -0.76 -2.47
C ILE A 13 4.25 0.54 -1.94
N SER A 14 5.47 0.83 -2.35
CA SER A 14 6.17 2.02 -1.90
C SER A 14 5.41 3.28 -2.30
N GLU A 15 4.92 3.32 -3.52
CA GLU A 15 4.17 4.47 -4.02
C GLU A 15 2.86 4.64 -3.26
N ALA A 16 2.19 3.52 -2.99
CA ALA A 16 0.94 3.59 -2.23
C ALA A 16 1.17 4.11 -0.82
N ILE A 17 2.24 3.68 -0.18
CA ILE A 17 2.59 4.17 1.16
C ILE A 17 2.88 5.67 1.10
N GLN A 18 3.63 6.10 0.10
CA GLN A 18 3.93 7.50 -0.10
C GLN A 18 2.64 8.32 -0.24
N ASN A 19 1.71 7.81 -1.03
CA ASN A 19 0.43 8.47 -1.24
C ASN A 19 -0.35 8.61 0.05
N ILE A 20 -0.33 7.55 0.89
CA ILE A 20 -1.05 7.60 2.16
C ILE A 20 -0.48 8.71 3.03
N PHE A 21 0.83 8.82 3.12
CA PHE A 21 1.46 9.89 3.88
C PHE A 21 1.08 11.26 3.34
N GLU A 22 1.11 11.42 2.01
CA GLU A 22 0.78 12.70 1.40
C GLU A 22 -0.68 13.08 1.64
N PHE A 23 -1.58 12.11 1.51
CA PHE A 23 -3.01 12.40 1.65
C PHE A 23 -3.41 12.71 3.08
N THR A 24 -2.65 12.21 4.06
CA THR A 24 -2.98 12.42 5.47
C THR A 24 -2.13 13.52 6.11
N LYS A 25 -1.23 14.10 5.36
CA LYS A 25 -0.34 15.13 5.87
C LYS A 25 -1.14 16.32 6.41
N GLY A 26 -0.85 16.68 7.63
CA GLY A 26 -1.53 17.82 8.24
C GLY A 26 -2.90 17.53 8.81
N PHE A 27 -3.39 16.31 8.66
CA PHE A 27 -4.70 15.92 9.20
C PHE A 27 -4.54 15.38 10.61
N SER A 28 -5.41 15.83 11.52
CA SER A 28 -5.58 15.11 12.78
C SER A 28 -6.42 13.87 12.51
N PHE A 29 -6.46 12.96 13.48
CA PHE A 29 -7.30 11.77 13.33
C PHE A 29 -8.76 12.15 13.13
N GLU A 30 -9.22 13.14 13.88
CA GLU A 30 -10.61 13.61 13.76
C GLU A 30 -10.88 14.19 12.37
N GLN A 31 -9.95 14.98 11.87
CA GLN A 31 -10.11 15.56 10.55
C GLN A 31 -10.11 14.48 9.48
N TYR A 32 -9.26 13.49 9.62
CA TYR A 32 -9.23 12.36 8.70
C TYR A 32 -10.57 11.63 8.69
N CYS A 33 -11.10 11.35 9.87
CA CYS A 33 -12.37 10.61 9.97
C CYS A 33 -13.52 11.39 9.34
N ALA A 34 -13.45 12.72 9.38
CA ALA A 34 -14.51 13.55 8.84
C ALA A 34 -14.42 13.79 7.34
N ASP A 35 -13.26 13.48 6.74
CA ASP A 35 -13.04 13.78 5.32
C ASP A 35 -13.18 12.51 4.51
N ILE A 36 -14.35 12.32 3.92
CA ILE A 36 -14.66 11.09 3.22
C ILE A 36 -13.78 10.89 1.98
N LYS A 37 -13.42 11.97 1.31
CA LYS A 37 -12.56 11.85 0.13
C LYS A 37 -11.18 11.34 0.51
N THR A 38 -10.62 11.89 1.59
CA THR A 38 -9.31 11.48 2.05
C THR A 38 -9.35 10.03 2.52
N ARG A 39 -10.42 9.65 3.25
CA ARG A 39 -10.55 8.26 3.70
C ARG A 39 -10.60 7.29 2.52
N HIS A 40 -11.39 7.63 1.50
CA HIS A 40 -11.49 6.76 0.33
C HIS A 40 -10.17 6.67 -0.42
N ALA A 41 -9.44 7.79 -0.52
CA ALA A 41 -8.14 7.77 -1.19
C ALA A 41 -7.15 6.89 -0.44
N VAL A 42 -7.15 6.96 0.89
CA VAL A 42 -6.27 6.14 1.71
C VAL A 42 -6.66 4.67 1.59
N GLU A 43 -7.96 4.39 1.68
CA GLU A 43 -8.45 3.01 1.57
C GLU A 43 -8.08 2.39 0.23
N HIS A 44 -8.18 3.17 -0.83
CA HIS A 44 -7.79 2.71 -2.17
C HIS A 44 -6.32 2.31 -2.19
N ASN A 45 -5.47 3.10 -1.55
CA ASN A 45 -4.04 2.77 -1.51
C ASN A 45 -3.76 1.55 -0.65
N PHE A 46 -4.52 1.34 0.42
CA PHE A 46 -4.40 0.09 1.19
C PHE A 46 -4.78 -1.11 0.33
N MET A 47 -5.78 -0.98 -0.52
CA MET A 47 -6.15 -2.06 -1.44
C MET A 47 -5.01 -2.36 -2.41
N ILE A 48 -4.36 -1.32 -2.92
CA ILE A 48 -3.22 -1.50 -3.82
C ILE A 48 -2.11 -2.28 -3.12
N ILE A 49 -1.82 -1.92 -1.87
CA ILE A 49 -0.81 -2.62 -1.08
C ILE A 49 -1.18 -4.07 -0.91
N GLY A 50 -2.43 -4.34 -0.52
CA GLY A 50 -2.89 -5.70 -0.32
C GLY A 50 -2.79 -6.55 -1.57
N GLU A 51 -3.20 -5.99 -2.71
CA GLU A 51 -3.12 -6.72 -3.97
C GLU A 51 -1.68 -6.99 -4.37
N ALA A 52 -0.80 -6.00 -4.19
CA ALA A 52 0.59 -6.17 -4.55
C ALA A 52 1.26 -7.22 -3.68
N VAL A 53 0.99 -7.19 -2.38
CA VAL A 53 1.53 -8.19 -1.46
C VAL A 53 1.06 -9.59 -1.84
N ALA A 54 -0.22 -9.71 -2.21
CA ALA A 54 -0.77 -11.01 -2.59
C ALA A 54 -0.11 -11.58 -3.85
N ARG A 55 0.41 -10.72 -4.70
CA ARG A 55 1.05 -11.14 -5.95
C ARG A 55 2.54 -11.39 -5.83
N LEU A 56 3.14 -11.10 -4.69
CA LEU A 56 4.56 -11.38 -4.50
C LEU A 56 4.80 -12.88 -4.58
N PRO A 57 5.92 -13.30 -5.21
CA PRO A 57 6.21 -14.72 -5.34
C PRO A 57 6.35 -15.40 -3.99
N GLU A 58 5.99 -16.66 -3.96
CA GLU A 58 6.10 -17.46 -2.74
C GLU A 58 7.53 -17.49 -2.22
N SER A 59 8.49 -17.58 -3.14
CA SER A 59 9.89 -17.58 -2.75
C SER A 59 10.28 -16.30 -2.02
N PHE A 60 9.76 -15.16 -2.46
CA PHE A 60 10.02 -13.90 -1.78
C PHE A 60 9.44 -13.93 -0.37
N LYS A 61 8.21 -14.41 -0.24
CA LYS A 61 7.55 -14.46 1.07
C LYS A 61 8.29 -15.38 2.04
N LEU A 62 8.77 -16.50 1.54
CA LEU A 62 9.52 -17.43 2.38
C LEU A 62 10.85 -16.86 2.83
N GLN A 63 11.50 -16.11 1.93
CA GLN A 63 12.77 -15.46 2.25
C GLN A 63 12.64 -14.48 3.41
N HIS A 64 11.49 -13.85 3.53
CA HIS A 64 11.30 -12.75 4.47
C HIS A 64 10.35 -13.09 5.62
N LYS A 65 9.99 -14.35 5.77
CA LYS A 65 8.98 -14.69 6.77
C LYS A 65 9.43 -14.48 8.21
N ASN A 66 10.73 -14.40 8.44
CA ASN A 66 11.28 -14.19 9.79
C ASN A 66 11.51 -12.73 10.13
N ILE A 67 11.15 -11.85 9.23
CA ILE A 67 11.26 -10.42 9.48
C ILE A 67 10.04 -9.98 10.26
N ASN A 68 10.26 -9.38 11.40
CA ASN A 68 9.16 -8.94 12.28
C ASN A 68 9.02 -7.45 12.28
#